data_4d93b150856fe34e18c16531523ff1bc
#
_entry.id   4d93b150856fe34e18c16531523ff1bc
#
_cell.length_a   1.000
_cell.length_b   1.000
_cell.length_c   1.000
_cell.angle_alpha   90.00
_cell.angle_beta   90.00
_cell.angle_gamma   90.00
#
_symmetry.space_group_name_H-M   'P 1'
#
loop_
_entity.id
_entity.type
_entity.pdbx_description
1 polymer ?
#
loop_
_entity_poly.entity_id
_entity_poly.type
_entity_poly.pdbx_seq_one_letter_code
_entity_poly.pdbx_strand_id
1 'polypeptide(L)'
;MIKHLTLLGTALLFSSQILLAQWKPAGDKIRTFWAEKVDVNNVLPEYPRPIMERSDWQNLNGLWNYAVLPLGQSAPTTFDGKILVPFAIESSLSGVGKTLGMEKELWYQRAFNIPSSWRGKRVLLHFGAVDWKTEVWVNNIKVGEHTGGFTPFTFDVTEALEKSTNTLTVKVWDPTDKGFQPRGKQVSNPRGIWYTPVSGIWQTVWLEPVSEHYIAGIKTTPDIDTNKIKVKVETDSNRQSDRLEVKVFDGKHLVAMGTSINGLPVEIPMPADAKLWSPDSPFLYQMEVSLISAGKLVDQIKSYVAMRKYSIKRDEHGIVRLQLNNKDLFQFGPLDQGWWPDGLYTAPTDEALRYDIEKTKDFGFNMIRKHIKVEPARWYTYCDQIGLIVWQDMPSGDKSPEWQNRKYFEGTELTRSAESEETYRKEWKEVIACLYSYTCIGTWVPFN
;
A
#
# COMPACT_ATOMS: atom_id res chain seq x y z
N MET A 1 30.34 44.07 -70.24
CA MET A 1 29.40 44.24 -69.10
C MET A 1 28.75 42.89 -68.78
N ILE A 2 29.23 42.20 -67.79
CA ILE A 2 28.75 40.90 -67.41
C ILE A 2 28.07 41.09 -66.04
N LYS A 3 26.77 40.84 -65.97
CA LYS A 3 25.98 40.94 -64.74
C LYS A 3 26.08 39.59 -64.03
N HIS A 4 26.64 39.59 -62.80
CA HIS A 4 26.56 38.49 -61.90
C HIS A 4 25.19 38.45 -61.22
N LEU A 5 24.48 37.34 -61.35
CA LEU A 5 23.26 37.03 -60.64
C LEU A 5 23.62 36.17 -59.45
N THR A 6 23.48 36.69 -58.23
CA THR A 6 23.71 35.97 -56.97
C THR A 6 22.38 35.31 -56.56
N LEU A 7 22.32 33.99 -56.60
CA LEU A 7 21.21 33.19 -56.04
C LEU A 7 21.40 33.06 -54.52
N LEU A 8 20.52 33.69 -53.72
CA LEU A 8 20.40 33.42 -52.29
C LEU A 8 19.51 32.19 -52.11
N GLY A 9 20.12 31.06 -51.74
CA GLY A 9 19.39 29.86 -51.30
C GLY A 9 19.01 29.96 -49.83
N THR A 10 17.73 30.18 -49.54
CA THR A 10 17.16 30.10 -48.20
C THR A 10 16.96 28.65 -47.81
N ALA A 11 17.84 28.12 -46.96
CA ALA A 11 17.66 26.79 -46.35
C ALA A 11 16.62 26.90 -45.21
N LEU A 12 15.42 26.40 -45.45
CA LEU A 12 14.41 26.17 -44.42
C LEU A 12 14.82 24.97 -43.58
N LEU A 13 15.36 25.22 -42.41
CA LEU A 13 15.54 24.21 -41.34
C LEU A 13 14.15 23.85 -40.77
N PHE A 14 13.59 22.75 -41.23
CA PHE A 14 12.47 22.11 -40.54
C PHE A 14 13.02 21.49 -39.23
N SER A 15 12.93 22.20 -38.11
CA SER A 15 13.03 21.60 -36.80
C SER A 15 11.76 20.78 -36.57
N SER A 16 11.82 19.47 -36.78
CA SER A 16 10.81 18.54 -36.32
C SER A 16 10.83 18.56 -34.79
N GLN A 17 10.02 19.41 -34.21
CA GLN A 17 9.66 19.27 -32.80
C GLN A 17 8.90 17.95 -32.69
N ILE A 18 9.53 16.92 -32.12
CA ILE A 18 8.84 15.75 -31.64
C ILE A 18 7.97 16.27 -30.51
N LEU A 19 6.70 16.54 -30.76
CA LEU A 19 5.67 16.74 -29.77
C LEU A 19 5.57 15.41 -29.03
N LEU A 20 6.31 15.26 -27.95
CA LEU A 20 6.03 14.24 -26.96
C LEU A 20 4.58 14.50 -26.55
N ALA A 21 3.68 13.61 -26.92
CA ALA A 21 2.28 13.73 -26.55
C ALA A 21 2.21 13.89 -25.03
N GLN A 22 1.77 15.08 -24.59
CA GLN A 22 1.60 15.39 -23.18
C GLN A 22 0.61 14.36 -22.60
N TRP A 23 0.96 13.71 -21.50
CA TRP A 23 0.06 12.80 -20.82
C TRP A 23 -1.29 13.48 -20.54
N LYS A 24 -2.36 12.73 -20.70
CA LYS A 24 -3.72 13.15 -20.33
C LYS A 24 -4.51 11.93 -19.86
N PRO A 25 -5.51 12.13 -18.99
CA PRO A 25 -6.43 11.06 -18.60
C PRO A 25 -7.09 10.44 -19.83
N ALA A 26 -7.24 9.11 -19.84
CA ALA A 26 -7.83 8.35 -20.93
C ALA A 26 -9.36 8.45 -20.90
N GLY A 27 -9.97 8.48 -22.10
CA GLY A 27 -11.43 8.44 -22.29
C GLY A 27 -12.14 9.70 -21.79
N ASP A 28 -13.47 9.59 -21.71
CA ASP A 28 -14.41 10.64 -21.33
C ASP A 28 -15.22 10.32 -20.07
N LYS A 29 -14.75 9.36 -19.28
CA LYS A 29 -15.39 8.93 -18.03
C LYS A 29 -15.44 10.09 -17.02
N ILE A 30 -16.41 10.02 -16.10
CA ILE A 30 -16.53 10.94 -14.97
C ILE A 30 -15.19 10.99 -14.22
N ARG A 31 -14.78 12.20 -13.85
CA ARG A 31 -13.57 12.48 -13.08
C ARG A 31 -13.90 13.38 -11.91
N THR A 32 -13.20 13.19 -10.81
CA THR A 32 -13.26 14.11 -9.67
C THR A 32 -12.45 15.38 -9.99
N PHE A 33 -12.67 16.45 -9.24
CA PHE A 33 -11.85 17.67 -9.37
C PHE A 33 -10.38 17.44 -8.96
N TRP A 34 -10.09 16.40 -8.18
CA TRP A 34 -8.71 16.04 -7.84
C TRP A 34 -7.92 15.48 -9.03
N ALA A 35 -8.61 14.92 -10.03
CA ALA A 35 -7.96 14.46 -11.26
C ALA A 35 -7.19 15.59 -11.97
N GLU A 36 -7.67 16.83 -11.87
CA GLU A 36 -7.01 18.03 -12.44
C GLU A 36 -5.75 18.43 -11.66
N LYS A 37 -5.62 17.96 -10.40
CA LYS A 37 -4.46 18.23 -9.53
C LYS A 37 -3.34 17.19 -9.69
N VAL A 38 -3.53 16.16 -10.50
CA VAL A 38 -2.52 15.12 -10.71
C VAL A 38 -1.34 15.68 -11.49
N ASP A 39 -0.18 15.80 -10.81
CA ASP A 39 1.08 16.19 -11.45
C ASP A 39 1.86 14.93 -11.84
N VAL A 40 2.03 14.72 -13.15
CA VAL A 40 2.75 13.54 -13.71
C VAL A 40 4.22 13.48 -13.33
N ASN A 41 4.81 14.61 -12.93
CA ASN A 41 6.20 14.70 -12.49
C ASN A 41 6.35 14.50 -10.98
N ASN A 42 5.24 14.53 -10.22
CA ASN A 42 5.24 14.44 -8.77
C ASN A 42 3.99 13.70 -8.25
N VAL A 43 3.78 12.48 -8.74
CA VAL A 43 2.60 11.67 -8.44
C VAL A 43 2.70 11.08 -7.04
N LEU A 44 1.71 11.37 -6.18
CA LEU A 44 1.62 10.88 -4.80
C LEU A 44 2.99 10.95 -4.10
N PRO A 45 3.50 12.16 -3.85
CA PRO A 45 4.87 12.38 -3.35
C PRO A 45 5.05 12.06 -1.87
N GLU A 46 3.99 11.77 -1.17
CA GLU A 46 4.03 11.52 0.26
C GLU A 46 4.68 10.17 0.57
N TYR A 47 5.40 10.11 1.70
CA TYR A 47 6.02 8.86 2.16
C TYR A 47 4.95 7.77 2.35
N PRO A 48 5.09 6.59 1.72
CA PRO A 48 3.98 5.65 1.59
C PRO A 48 3.71 4.79 2.84
N ARG A 49 4.65 4.68 3.79
CA ARG A 49 4.56 3.78 4.96
C ARG A 49 4.78 4.50 6.29
N PRO A 50 3.88 5.39 6.75
CA PRO A 50 4.10 6.23 7.94
C PRO A 50 4.30 5.45 9.26
N ILE A 51 3.80 4.20 9.34
CA ILE A 51 3.99 3.35 10.53
C ILE A 51 5.45 2.89 10.70
N MET A 52 6.30 3.05 9.70
CA MET A 52 7.71 2.71 9.71
C MET A 52 8.45 3.66 8.75
N GLU A 53 8.63 4.90 9.18
CA GLU A 53 9.17 5.99 8.36
C GLU A 53 10.69 6.00 8.37
N ARG A 54 11.29 6.16 7.17
CA ARG A 54 12.70 6.44 6.94
C ARG A 54 12.88 7.83 6.35
N SER A 55 13.95 8.50 6.75
CA SER A 55 14.25 9.86 6.25
C SER A 55 14.70 9.89 4.80
N ASP A 56 15.40 8.84 4.37
CA ASP A 56 15.92 8.69 3.01
C ASP A 56 15.05 7.72 2.21
N TRP A 57 14.53 8.17 1.07
CA TRP A 57 13.76 7.35 0.13
C TRP A 57 13.64 8.03 -1.22
N GLN A 58 13.25 7.27 -2.24
CA GLN A 58 13.01 7.78 -3.59
C GLN A 58 11.70 7.25 -4.15
N ASN A 59 10.80 8.16 -4.50
CA ASN A 59 9.55 7.83 -5.19
C ASN A 59 9.82 7.42 -6.64
N LEU A 60 9.31 6.27 -7.06
CA LEU A 60 9.37 5.79 -8.44
C LEU A 60 8.04 5.93 -9.20
N ASN A 61 7.02 6.57 -8.62
CA ASN A 61 5.78 6.88 -9.34
C ASN A 61 6.04 7.82 -10.53
N GLY A 62 5.09 7.93 -11.44
CA GLY A 62 5.17 8.78 -12.62
C GLY A 62 5.02 7.99 -13.91
N LEU A 63 5.50 8.54 -15.02
CA LEU A 63 5.36 7.91 -16.33
C LEU A 63 6.36 6.76 -16.54
N TRP A 64 5.83 5.55 -16.77
CA TRP A 64 6.60 4.35 -17.14
C TRP A 64 6.27 3.96 -18.59
N ASN A 65 7.18 3.24 -19.26
CA ASN A 65 6.83 2.52 -20.49
C ASN A 65 5.92 1.35 -20.13
N TYR A 66 4.96 1.01 -20.99
CA TYR A 66 4.15 -0.21 -20.84
C TYR A 66 3.98 -0.94 -22.16
N ALA A 67 3.78 -2.25 -22.08
CA ALA A 67 3.35 -3.09 -23.19
C ALA A 67 2.37 -4.16 -22.67
N VAL A 68 1.38 -4.50 -23.50
CA VAL A 68 0.43 -5.59 -23.26
C VAL A 68 0.71 -6.70 -24.25
N LEU A 69 1.19 -7.84 -23.73
CA LEU A 69 1.56 -9.01 -24.54
C LEU A 69 0.64 -10.20 -24.24
N PRO A 70 0.46 -11.15 -25.17
CA PRO A 70 -0.13 -12.43 -24.87
C PRO A 70 0.63 -13.16 -23.76
N LEU A 71 -0.11 -13.96 -22.96
CA LEU A 71 0.45 -14.73 -21.84
C LEU A 71 1.64 -15.60 -22.28
N GLY A 72 2.71 -15.57 -21.50
CA GLY A 72 3.91 -16.42 -21.68
C GLY A 72 4.90 -15.92 -22.73
N GLN A 73 4.75 -14.70 -23.23
CA GLN A 73 5.74 -14.12 -24.14
C GLN A 73 6.94 -13.54 -23.38
N SER A 74 8.08 -13.49 -24.09
CA SER A 74 9.29 -12.85 -23.59
C SER A 74 9.11 -11.35 -23.38
N ALA A 75 10.00 -10.73 -22.60
CA ALA A 75 9.99 -9.29 -22.37
C ALA A 75 9.92 -8.47 -23.67
N PRO A 76 9.12 -7.39 -23.69
CA PRO A 76 8.95 -6.58 -24.91
C PRO A 76 10.24 -5.87 -25.29
N THR A 77 10.52 -5.84 -26.60
CA THR A 77 11.57 -4.98 -27.18
C THR A 77 11.04 -3.61 -27.59
N THR A 78 9.72 -3.49 -27.74
CA THR A 78 9.00 -2.25 -28.05
C THR A 78 7.85 -2.08 -27.07
N PHE A 79 7.47 -0.85 -26.79
CA PHE A 79 6.41 -0.50 -25.84
C PHE A 79 5.23 0.14 -26.55
N ASP A 80 4.02 -0.11 -26.05
CA ASP A 80 2.77 0.45 -26.59
C ASP A 80 2.62 1.94 -26.27
N GLY A 81 3.34 2.44 -25.26
CA GLY A 81 3.29 3.84 -24.86
C GLY A 81 3.73 4.09 -23.41
N LYS A 82 3.14 5.12 -22.80
CA LYS A 82 3.38 5.49 -21.42
C LYS A 82 2.14 5.22 -20.57
N ILE A 83 2.37 4.77 -19.34
CA ILE A 83 1.35 4.58 -18.29
C ILE A 83 1.75 5.38 -17.07
N LEU A 84 0.80 6.04 -16.40
CA LEU A 84 1.06 6.78 -15.17
C LEU A 84 0.92 5.84 -13.96
N VAL A 85 2.04 5.46 -13.35
CA VAL A 85 2.09 4.68 -12.10
C VAL A 85 1.89 5.63 -10.92
N PRO A 86 1.06 5.28 -9.91
CA PRO A 86 0.49 3.97 -9.64
C PRO A 86 -1.02 3.84 -10.01
N PHE A 87 -1.40 4.24 -11.19
CA PHE A 87 -2.79 4.07 -11.63
C PHE A 87 -2.93 2.82 -12.49
N ALA A 88 -3.87 1.92 -12.11
CA ALA A 88 -4.13 0.69 -12.83
C ALA A 88 -4.47 0.94 -14.31
N ILE A 89 -4.09 0.02 -15.20
CA ILE A 89 -4.22 0.20 -16.65
C ILE A 89 -5.64 0.52 -17.10
N GLU A 90 -6.67 0.06 -16.40
CA GLU A 90 -8.09 0.31 -16.69
C GLU A 90 -8.55 1.71 -16.26
N SER A 91 -7.82 2.38 -15.38
CA SER A 91 -8.20 3.69 -14.88
C SER A 91 -8.02 4.79 -15.92
N SER A 92 -8.82 5.85 -15.82
CA SER A 92 -8.63 7.05 -16.64
C SER A 92 -7.28 7.70 -16.37
N LEU A 93 -6.88 7.78 -15.09
CA LEU A 93 -5.64 8.43 -14.67
C LEU A 93 -4.37 7.65 -15.06
N SER A 94 -4.46 6.39 -15.46
CA SER A 94 -3.32 5.70 -16.06
C SER A 94 -2.87 6.34 -17.38
N GLY A 95 -3.77 7.05 -18.08
CA GLY A 95 -3.58 7.54 -19.44
C GLY A 95 -3.82 6.45 -20.50
N VAL A 96 -4.18 5.23 -20.12
CA VAL A 96 -4.38 4.06 -21.01
C VAL A 96 -5.85 3.67 -21.10
N GLY A 97 -6.52 3.40 -19.96
CA GLY A 97 -7.96 3.11 -19.91
C GLY A 97 -8.38 1.83 -20.61
N LYS A 98 -7.53 0.79 -20.64
CA LYS A 98 -7.77 -0.49 -21.33
C LYS A 98 -7.89 -1.64 -20.34
N THR A 99 -8.85 -2.54 -20.53
CA THR A 99 -8.94 -3.80 -19.78
C THR A 99 -7.83 -4.76 -20.22
N LEU A 100 -7.13 -5.36 -19.26
CA LEU A 100 -6.05 -6.31 -19.50
C LEU A 100 -6.59 -7.67 -19.98
N GLY A 101 -7.40 -8.33 -19.15
CA GLY A 101 -7.91 -9.69 -19.38
C GLY A 101 -6.89 -10.78 -19.13
N MET A 102 -7.37 -11.98 -18.76
CA MET A 102 -6.56 -13.10 -18.27
C MET A 102 -5.60 -13.73 -19.29
N GLU A 103 -5.82 -13.48 -20.60
CA GLU A 103 -5.00 -14.04 -21.69
C GLU A 103 -3.75 -13.20 -21.99
N LYS A 104 -3.51 -12.14 -21.20
CA LYS A 104 -2.46 -11.16 -21.45
C LYS A 104 -1.66 -10.89 -20.17
N GLU A 105 -0.45 -10.39 -20.39
CA GLU A 105 0.45 -9.88 -19.36
C GLU A 105 0.73 -8.40 -19.60
N LEU A 106 0.77 -7.63 -18.53
CA LEU A 106 1.12 -6.21 -18.53
C LEU A 106 2.59 -6.06 -18.13
N TRP A 107 3.38 -5.50 -19.01
CA TRP A 107 4.77 -5.20 -18.79
C TRP A 107 4.99 -3.72 -18.56
N TYR A 108 5.80 -3.41 -17.57
CA TYR A 108 6.23 -2.06 -17.24
C TYR A 108 7.74 -1.96 -17.32
N GLN A 109 8.23 -0.77 -17.69
CA GLN A 109 9.66 -0.47 -17.62
C GLN A 109 9.90 1.00 -17.24
N ARG A 110 10.85 1.21 -16.33
CA ARG A 110 11.30 2.53 -15.89
C ARG A 110 12.81 2.57 -15.72
N ALA A 111 13.43 3.63 -16.23
CA ALA A 111 14.80 3.99 -15.90
C ALA A 111 14.84 4.78 -14.57
N PHE A 112 15.85 4.52 -13.73
CA PHE A 112 16.06 5.22 -12.47
C PHE A 112 17.55 5.29 -12.12
N ASN A 113 17.91 6.26 -11.26
CA ASN A 113 19.26 6.42 -10.76
C ASN A 113 19.28 6.34 -9.25
N ILE A 114 20.35 5.82 -8.68
CA ILE A 114 20.56 5.76 -7.24
C ILE A 114 21.34 7.02 -6.80
N PRO A 115 20.86 7.76 -5.78
CA PRO A 115 21.58 8.90 -5.22
C PRO A 115 23.00 8.49 -4.77
N SER A 116 24.00 9.33 -5.02
CA SER A 116 25.39 9.05 -4.64
C SER A 116 25.59 8.90 -3.12
N SER A 117 24.70 9.52 -2.32
CA SER A 117 24.66 9.39 -0.86
C SER A 117 24.30 7.98 -0.37
N TRP A 118 23.76 7.12 -1.25
CA TRP A 118 23.39 5.73 -0.92
C TRP A 118 24.52 4.73 -1.20
N ARG A 119 25.67 5.21 -1.65
CA ARG A 119 26.81 4.33 -1.94
C ARG A 119 27.24 3.54 -0.70
N GLY A 120 27.37 2.23 -0.85
CA GLY A 120 27.73 1.31 0.23
C GLY A 120 26.59 0.93 1.17
N LYS A 121 25.37 1.38 0.89
CA LYS A 121 24.16 0.92 1.55
C LYS A 121 23.47 -0.18 0.73
N ARG A 122 22.67 -1.01 1.38
CA ARG A 122 21.71 -1.87 0.68
C ARG A 122 20.55 -1.00 0.19
N VAL A 123 19.93 -1.41 -0.89
CA VAL A 123 18.79 -0.70 -1.47
C VAL A 123 17.61 -1.64 -1.57
N LEU A 124 16.51 -1.28 -0.91
CA LEU A 124 15.27 -2.01 -0.92
C LEU A 124 14.30 -1.39 -1.93
N LEU A 125 13.71 -2.21 -2.79
CA LEU A 125 12.64 -1.83 -3.70
C LEU A 125 11.32 -2.31 -3.13
N HIS A 126 10.41 -1.37 -2.94
CA HIS A 126 9.10 -1.61 -2.35
C HIS A 126 7.97 -1.35 -3.33
N PHE A 127 6.93 -2.17 -3.23
CA PHE A 127 5.64 -1.98 -3.89
C PHE A 127 4.55 -1.94 -2.83
N GLY A 128 3.69 -0.93 -2.87
CA GLY A 128 2.56 -0.83 -1.94
C GLY A 128 1.49 -1.88 -2.23
N ALA A 129 1.14 -2.07 -3.49
CA ALA A 129 0.32 -3.18 -3.98
C ALA A 129 0.37 -3.28 -5.51
N VAL A 130 0.28 -4.50 -6.02
CA VAL A 130 0.19 -4.84 -7.45
C VAL A 130 -0.79 -6.00 -7.61
N ASP A 131 -1.80 -5.86 -8.44
CA ASP A 131 -2.80 -6.91 -8.67
C ASP A 131 -2.51 -7.64 -9.99
N TRP A 132 -2.24 -8.92 -10.03
CA TRP A 132 -2.22 -9.90 -8.93
C TRP A 132 -0.86 -10.62 -8.84
N LYS A 133 -0.40 -11.33 -9.91
CA LYS A 133 0.90 -12.04 -9.95
C LYS A 133 1.96 -11.16 -10.58
N THR A 134 3.01 -10.89 -9.84
CA THR A 134 4.06 -9.94 -10.21
C THR A 134 5.41 -10.62 -10.28
N GLU A 135 6.19 -10.33 -11.32
CA GLU A 135 7.61 -10.66 -11.42
C GLU A 135 8.42 -9.39 -11.66
N VAL A 136 9.59 -9.28 -11.03
CA VAL A 136 10.40 -8.05 -11.03
C VAL A 136 11.84 -8.32 -11.39
N TRP A 137 12.39 -7.47 -12.27
CA TRP A 137 13.80 -7.48 -12.68
C TRP A 137 14.40 -6.08 -12.54
N VAL A 138 15.67 -6.05 -12.15
CA VAL A 138 16.52 -4.86 -12.21
C VAL A 138 17.71 -5.20 -13.08
N ASN A 139 17.97 -4.40 -14.13
CA ASN A 139 19.06 -4.62 -15.09
C ASN A 139 19.09 -6.07 -15.66
N ASN A 140 17.90 -6.59 -16.00
CA ASN A 140 17.65 -7.96 -16.48
C ASN A 140 17.91 -9.08 -15.44
N ILE A 141 18.29 -8.77 -14.20
CA ILE A 141 18.41 -9.74 -13.11
C ILE A 141 17.06 -9.85 -12.42
N LYS A 142 16.45 -11.05 -12.37
CA LYS A 142 15.20 -11.29 -11.62
C LYS A 142 15.49 -11.15 -10.14
N VAL A 143 14.82 -10.16 -9.49
CA VAL A 143 14.99 -9.87 -8.07
C VAL A 143 13.92 -10.52 -7.21
N GLY A 144 12.79 -10.92 -7.80
CA GLY A 144 11.75 -11.66 -7.09
C GLY A 144 10.43 -11.75 -7.82
N GLU A 145 9.47 -12.35 -7.13
CA GLU A 145 8.07 -12.48 -7.55
C GLU A 145 7.13 -12.37 -6.35
N HIS A 146 5.89 -12.00 -6.58
CA HIS A 146 4.85 -11.88 -5.56
C HIS A 146 3.49 -12.29 -6.13
N THR A 147 2.63 -12.82 -5.26
CA THR A 147 1.21 -13.07 -5.53
C THR A 147 0.37 -12.51 -4.40
N GLY A 148 -0.67 -11.75 -4.74
CA GLY A 148 -1.56 -11.05 -3.81
C GLY A 148 -1.80 -9.61 -4.27
N GLY A 149 -3.08 -9.23 -4.41
CA GLY A 149 -3.46 -7.94 -5.00
C GLY A 149 -3.46 -6.77 -4.02
N PHE A 150 -3.33 -7.01 -2.70
CA PHE A 150 -3.68 -6.02 -1.67
C PHE A 150 -2.60 -5.75 -0.63
N THR A 151 -1.49 -6.47 -0.65
CA THR A 151 -0.45 -6.37 0.37
C THR A 151 0.87 -5.87 -0.20
N PRO A 152 1.66 -5.11 0.60
CA PRO A 152 2.96 -4.63 0.18
C PRO A 152 3.99 -5.76 0.15
N PHE A 153 4.97 -5.62 -0.74
CA PHE A 153 6.12 -6.51 -0.81
C PHE A 153 7.42 -5.75 -1.12
N THR A 154 8.55 -6.37 -0.81
CA THR A 154 9.87 -5.73 -0.86
C THR A 154 10.91 -6.70 -1.40
N PHE A 155 11.81 -6.19 -2.25
CA PHE A 155 12.98 -6.91 -2.73
C PHE A 155 14.26 -6.13 -2.42
N ASP A 156 15.30 -6.82 -1.98
CA ASP A 156 16.63 -6.26 -1.96
C ASP A 156 17.20 -6.30 -3.38
N VAL A 157 17.50 -5.13 -3.91
CA VAL A 157 18.00 -4.99 -5.29
C VAL A 157 19.49 -4.64 -5.36
N THR A 158 20.18 -4.61 -4.22
CA THR A 158 21.55 -4.14 -4.09
C THR A 158 22.49 -4.76 -5.11
N GLU A 159 22.47 -6.10 -5.22
CA GLU A 159 23.38 -6.83 -6.11
C GLU A 159 23.02 -6.70 -7.60
N ALA A 160 21.82 -6.24 -7.91
CA ALA A 160 21.35 -6.03 -9.27
C ALA A 160 21.60 -4.60 -9.77
N LEU A 161 22.08 -3.69 -8.90
CA LEU A 161 22.30 -2.29 -9.25
C LEU A 161 23.63 -2.06 -9.98
N GLU A 162 23.57 -1.19 -10.98
CA GLU A 162 24.74 -0.65 -11.67
C GLU A 162 25.05 0.78 -11.20
N LYS A 163 26.28 1.24 -11.45
CA LYS A 163 26.73 2.60 -11.10
C LYS A 163 26.12 3.69 -11.98
N SER A 164 25.58 3.29 -13.13
CA SER A 164 24.90 4.16 -14.10
C SER A 164 23.38 4.16 -13.89
N THR A 165 22.66 4.52 -14.93
CA THR A 165 21.20 4.41 -14.96
C THR A 165 20.77 2.94 -14.92
N ASN A 166 19.89 2.62 -14.00
CA ASN A 166 19.31 1.30 -13.83
C ASN A 166 17.95 1.20 -14.54
N THR A 167 17.57 -0.01 -14.92
CA THR A 167 16.29 -0.31 -15.54
C THR A 167 15.50 -1.25 -14.65
N LEU A 168 14.32 -0.79 -14.19
CA LEU A 168 13.34 -1.62 -13.50
C LEU A 168 12.33 -2.14 -14.52
N THR A 169 12.12 -3.45 -14.55
CA THR A 169 11.11 -4.12 -15.38
C THR A 169 10.18 -4.89 -14.46
N VAL A 170 8.87 -4.74 -14.67
CA VAL A 170 7.82 -5.43 -13.90
C VAL A 170 6.86 -6.09 -14.88
N LYS A 171 6.55 -7.36 -14.64
CA LYS A 171 5.54 -8.12 -15.38
C LYS A 171 4.40 -8.46 -14.45
N VAL A 172 3.16 -8.24 -14.88
CA VAL A 172 1.96 -8.54 -14.09
C VAL A 172 0.97 -9.33 -14.91
N TRP A 173 0.40 -10.36 -14.27
CA TRP A 173 -0.74 -11.13 -14.75
C TRP A 173 -1.87 -11.07 -13.73
N ASP A 174 -3.08 -10.75 -14.21
CA ASP A 174 -4.29 -10.67 -13.39
C ASP A 174 -5.45 -11.37 -14.08
N PRO A 175 -5.98 -12.48 -13.51
CA PRO A 175 -7.15 -13.16 -14.04
C PRO A 175 -8.47 -12.48 -13.65
N THR A 176 -8.45 -11.43 -12.83
CA THR A 176 -9.62 -10.70 -12.31
C THR A 176 -10.65 -11.66 -11.67
N ASP A 177 -11.78 -11.95 -12.34
CA ASP A 177 -12.85 -12.84 -11.85
C ASP A 177 -12.84 -14.25 -12.49
N LYS A 178 -11.77 -14.61 -13.19
CA LYS A 178 -11.60 -15.93 -13.81
C LYS A 178 -10.74 -16.89 -12.97
N GLY A 179 -10.05 -16.36 -11.96
CA GLY A 179 -9.28 -17.12 -10.98
C GLY A 179 -10.03 -17.33 -9.67
N PHE A 180 -9.33 -17.90 -8.71
CA PHE A 180 -9.82 -18.16 -7.35
C PHE A 180 -9.28 -17.18 -6.31
N GLN A 181 -8.37 -16.28 -6.70
CA GLN A 181 -7.72 -15.32 -5.81
C GLN A 181 -8.70 -14.29 -5.24
N PRO A 182 -8.37 -13.67 -4.10
CA PRO A 182 -9.05 -12.49 -3.59
C PRO A 182 -9.03 -11.35 -4.62
N ARG A 183 -10.18 -10.77 -4.93
CA ARG A 183 -10.35 -9.71 -5.95
C ARG A 183 -11.28 -8.58 -5.55
N GLY A 184 -11.93 -8.72 -4.41
CA GLY A 184 -12.95 -7.75 -3.99
C GLY A 184 -14.13 -7.69 -4.95
N LYS A 185 -14.54 -6.49 -5.35
CA LYS A 185 -15.67 -6.29 -6.28
C LYS A 185 -15.29 -6.23 -7.76
N GLN A 186 -14.09 -6.60 -8.12
CA GLN A 186 -13.61 -6.58 -9.49
C GLN A 186 -14.27 -7.70 -10.32
N VAL A 187 -14.74 -7.36 -11.51
CA VAL A 187 -15.23 -8.32 -12.50
C VAL A 187 -14.88 -7.86 -13.91
N SER A 188 -14.64 -8.82 -14.82
CA SER A 188 -14.32 -8.56 -16.23
C SER A 188 -15.45 -7.85 -16.99
N ASN A 189 -16.71 -8.00 -16.55
CA ASN A 189 -17.87 -7.34 -17.12
C ASN A 189 -18.67 -6.60 -16.01
N PRO A 190 -18.30 -5.36 -15.68
CA PRO A 190 -18.88 -4.60 -14.58
C PRO A 190 -20.39 -4.39 -14.76
N ARG A 191 -21.16 -4.69 -13.70
CA ARG A 191 -22.61 -4.47 -13.66
C ARG A 191 -23.15 -4.50 -12.23
N GLY A 192 -24.23 -3.79 -11.97
CA GLY A 192 -24.89 -3.77 -10.65
C GLY A 192 -23.93 -3.29 -9.56
N ILE A 193 -23.63 -4.17 -8.61
CA ILE A 193 -22.73 -3.88 -7.48
C ILE A 193 -21.26 -4.21 -7.74
N TRP A 194 -20.90 -4.60 -8.97
CA TRP A 194 -19.55 -5.02 -9.35
C TRP A 194 -18.87 -3.95 -10.19
N TYR A 195 -17.54 -3.83 -10.06
CA TYR A 195 -16.73 -2.76 -10.62
C TYR A 195 -15.71 -3.24 -11.63
N THR A 196 -15.14 -2.28 -12.34
CA THR A 196 -14.04 -2.44 -13.30
C THR A 196 -12.84 -3.17 -12.67
N PRO A 197 -12.13 -4.03 -13.43
CA PRO A 197 -10.87 -4.62 -12.99
C PRO A 197 -9.84 -3.55 -12.58
N VAL A 198 -8.91 -3.94 -11.72
CA VAL A 198 -7.75 -3.14 -11.32
C VAL A 198 -6.52 -4.01 -11.52
N SER A 199 -5.93 -3.95 -12.71
CA SER A 199 -4.79 -4.81 -13.04
C SER A 199 -3.48 -4.02 -13.00
N GLY A 200 -2.45 -4.62 -12.41
CA GLY A 200 -1.12 -4.03 -12.34
C GLY A 200 -0.83 -3.22 -11.08
N ILE A 201 0.12 -2.29 -11.19
CA ILE A 201 0.57 -1.46 -10.07
C ILE A 201 -0.51 -0.43 -9.73
N TRP A 202 -1.03 -0.47 -8.49
CA TRP A 202 -2.06 0.47 -8.04
C TRP A 202 -1.73 1.21 -6.73
N GLN A 203 -0.57 0.93 -6.12
CA GLN A 203 0.00 1.72 -5.03
C GLN A 203 1.44 2.11 -5.32
N THR A 204 1.96 3.09 -4.57
CA THR A 204 3.30 3.66 -4.73
C THR A 204 4.40 2.60 -4.85
N VAL A 205 5.34 2.85 -5.75
CA VAL A 205 6.61 2.13 -5.87
C VAL A 205 7.73 3.05 -5.40
N TRP A 206 8.62 2.56 -4.53
CA TRP A 206 9.70 3.39 -3.99
C TRP A 206 10.95 2.60 -3.63
N LEU A 207 12.04 3.32 -3.43
CA LEU A 207 13.32 2.79 -2.97
C LEU A 207 13.67 3.35 -1.60
N GLU A 208 14.33 2.54 -0.77
CA GLU A 208 14.91 2.95 0.51
C GLU A 208 16.34 2.44 0.65
N PRO A 209 17.32 3.31 1.02
CA PRO A 209 18.64 2.86 1.41
C PRO A 209 18.61 2.39 2.86
N VAL A 210 19.19 1.24 3.13
CA VAL A 210 19.32 0.72 4.49
C VAL A 210 20.77 0.32 4.78
N SER A 211 21.13 0.23 6.04
CA SER A 211 22.41 -0.31 6.48
C SER A 211 22.52 -1.80 6.13
N GLU A 212 23.69 -2.39 6.23
CA GLU A 212 23.88 -3.84 6.09
C GLU A 212 22.98 -4.62 7.06
N HIS A 213 22.82 -4.07 8.27
CA HIS A 213 21.86 -4.54 9.28
C HIS A 213 20.78 -3.50 9.47
N TYR A 214 19.52 -3.90 9.32
CA TYR A 214 18.41 -2.96 9.34
C TYR A 214 17.14 -3.55 9.97
N ILE A 215 16.24 -2.65 10.35
CA ILE A 215 14.91 -2.97 10.84
C ILE A 215 14.02 -3.24 9.62
N ALA A 216 13.54 -4.46 9.47
CA ALA A 216 12.69 -4.90 8.37
C ALA A 216 11.20 -4.69 8.66
N GLY A 217 10.79 -4.73 9.92
CA GLY A 217 9.39 -4.58 10.33
C GLY A 217 9.22 -4.33 11.82
N ILE A 218 8.05 -3.81 12.19
CA ILE A 218 7.63 -3.65 13.58
C ILE A 218 6.19 -4.09 13.77
N LYS A 219 5.88 -4.63 14.97
CA LYS A 219 4.52 -4.87 15.45
C LYS A 219 4.36 -4.32 16.84
N THR A 220 3.37 -3.44 17.04
CA THR A 220 3.08 -2.80 18.31
C THR A 220 1.80 -3.37 18.91
N THR A 221 1.86 -3.71 20.20
CA THR A 221 0.71 -4.21 20.97
C THR A 221 0.60 -3.42 22.27
N PRO A 222 -0.31 -2.45 22.36
CA PRO A 222 -0.58 -1.75 23.60
C PRO A 222 -1.40 -2.63 24.55
N ASP A 223 -1.13 -2.51 25.84
CA ASP A 223 -1.89 -3.12 26.93
C ASP A 223 -2.18 -2.05 27.98
N ILE A 224 -3.43 -1.58 28.02
CA ILE A 224 -3.85 -0.56 28.98
C ILE A 224 -4.12 -1.12 30.38
N ASP A 225 -4.34 -2.43 30.50
CA ASP A 225 -4.61 -3.06 31.81
C ASP A 225 -3.32 -3.19 32.63
N THR A 226 -2.18 -3.35 31.96
CA THR A 226 -0.85 -3.40 32.60
C THR A 226 0.02 -2.16 32.32
N ASN A 227 -0.53 -1.16 31.63
CA ASN A 227 0.17 0.07 31.21
C ASN A 227 1.51 -0.21 30.50
N LYS A 228 1.47 -1.04 29.47
CA LYS A 228 2.65 -1.41 28.69
C LYS A 228 2.40 -1.31 27.18
N ILE A 229 3.48 -1.08 26.46
CA ILE A 229 3.53 -1.31 25.01
C ILE A 229 4.55 -2.43 24.76
N LYS A 230 4.16 -3.44 24.00
CA LYS A 230 5.06 -4.48 23.51
C LYS A 230 5.37 -4.20 22.05
N VAL A 231 6.64 -4.06 21.70
CA VAL A 231 7.12 -3.84 20.33
C VAL A 231 7.94 -5.05 19.90
N LYS A 232 7.45 -5.80 18.93
CA LYS A 232 8.23 -6.82 18.22
C LYS A 232 8.92 -6.13 17.05
N VAL A 233 10.25 -6.20 17.00
CA VAL A 233 11.06 -5.67 15.91
C VAL A 233 11.57 -6.86 15.08
N GLU A 234 11.38 -6.79 13.79
CA GLU A 234 11.92 -7.74 12.81
C GLU A 234 13.11 -7.08 12.13
N THR A 235 14.24 -7.76 12.09
CA THR A 235 15.49 -7.28 11.46
C THR A 235 15.86 -8.20 10.31
N ASP A 236 16.74 -7.74 9.41
CA ASP A 236 17.27 -8.53 8.29
C ASP A 236 17.92 -9.84 8.74
N SER A 237 18.50 -9.85 9.93
CA SER A 237 19.19 -11.01 10.52
C SER A 237 18.98 -11.05 12.03
N ASN A 238 18.67 -12.21 12.57
CA ASN A 238 18.39 -12.38 14.00
C ASN A 238 19.69 -12.51 14.82
N ARG A 239 20.52 -11.45 14.86
CA ARG A 239 21.77 -11.41 15.61
C ARG A 239 21.48 -11.08 17.07
N GLN A 240 21.57 -12.07 17.95
CA GLN A 240 21.32 -11.89 19.39
C GLN A 240 22.32 -10.97 20.11
N SER A 241 23.48 -10.67 19.48
CA SER A 241 24.44 -9.68 19.95
C SER A 241 23.96 -8.24 19.81
N ASP A 242 22.96 -8.01 18.96
CA ASP A 242 22.43 -6.69 18.69
C ASP A 242 21.37 -6.32 19.73
N ARG A 243 21.31 -5.03 20.04
CA ARG A 243 20.36 -4.46 20.99
C ARG A 243 19.31 -3.63 20.27
N LEU A 244 18.09 -3.75 20.73
CA LEU A 244 16.97 -2.92 20.33
C LEU A 244 16.70 -1.87 21.41
N GLU A 245 16.46 -0.64 21.00
CA GLU A 245 15.99 0.45 21.87
C GLU A 245 14.75 1.08 21.25
N VAL A 246 13.72 1.27 22.06
CA VAL A 246 12.49 1.95 21.66
C VAL A 246 12.21 3.09 22.62
N LYS A 247 12.02 4.28 22.05
CA LYS A 247 11.65 5.50 22.76
C LYS A 247 10.27 5.96 22.37
N VAL A 248 9.47 6.39 23.32
CA VAL A 248 8.09 6.87 23.16
C VAL A 248 8.00 8.31 23.64
N PHE A 249 7.41 9.19 22.81
CA PHE A 249 7.38 10.61 23.07
C PHE A 249 5.95 11.18 23.04
N ASP A 250 5.68 12.16 23.90
CA ASP A 250 4.56 13.10 23.79
C ASP A 250 5.09 14.43 23.25
N GLY A 251 4.91 14.69 21.97
CA GLY A 251 5.60 15.77 21.29
C GLY A 251 7.13 15.61 21.33
N LYS A 252 7.83 16.52 22.02
CA LYS A 252 9.29 16.43 22.21
C LYS A 252 9.69 15.78 23.56
N HIS A 253 8.72 15.46 24.39
CA HIS A 253 8.98 14.92 25.73
C HIS A 253 9.07 13.40 25.70
N LEU A 254 10.21 12.85 26.13
CA LEU A 254 10.39 11.41 26.29
C LEU A 254 9.54 10.95 27.49
N VAL A 255 8.51 10.14 27.25
CA VAL A 255 7.60 9.64 28.28
C VAL A 255 7.91 8.22 28.74
N ALA A 256 8.48 7.40 27.86
CA ALA A 256 8.84 6.02 28.16
C ALA A 256 9.92 5.50 27.22
N MET A 257 10.66 4.49 27.68
CA MET A 257 11.61 3.76 26.84
C MET A 257 11.77 2.32 27.31
N GLY A 258 12.16 1.46 26.38
CA GLY A 258 12.49 0.07 26.65
C GLY A 258 13.65 -0.41 25.81
N THR A 259 14.30 -1.47 26.26
CA THR A 259 15.40 -2.11 25.53
C THR A 259 15.28 -3.61 25.57
N SER A 260 15.77 -4.28 24.53
CA SER A 260 15.83 -5.75 24.48
C SER A 260 17.02 -6.19 23.64
N ILE A 261 17.33 -7.47 23.65
CA ILE A 261 18.20 -8.08 22.66
C ILE A 261 17.41 -8.40 21.38
N ASN A 262 18.07 -8.38 20.24
CA ASN A 262 17.42 -8.70 18.96
C ASN A 262 16.82 -10.12 18.99
N GLY A 263 15.63 -10.27 18.44
CA GLY A 263 14.83 -11.50 18.48
C GLY A 263 13.85 -11.59 19.64
N LEU A 264 13.97 -10.75 20.66
CA LEU A 264 12.98 -10.63 21.73
C LEU A 264 12.19 -9.33 21.62
N PRO A 265 10.92 -9.31 22.04
CA PRO A 265 10.14 -8.08 22.05
C PRO A 265 10.70 -7.07 23.07
N VAL A 266 10.57 -5.79 22.76
CA VAL A 266 10.82 -4.69 23.70
C VAL A 266 9.53 -4.42 24.46
N GLU A 267 9.58 -4.53 25.79
CA GLU A 267 8.48 -4.10 26.66
C GLU A 267 8.76 -2.69 27.22
N ILE A 268 7.78 -1.81 27.07
CA ILE A 268 7.90 -0.40 27.43
C ILE A 268 6.83 -0.10 28.48
N PRO A 269 7.20 0.10 29.75
CA PRO A 269 6.26 0.53 30.77
C PRO A 269 5.83 1.98 30.50
N MET A 270 4.54 2.19 30.34
CA MET A 270 3.93 3.50 30.15
C MET A 270 3.52 4.10 31.49
N PRO A 271 3.46 5.44 31.63
CA PRO A 271 2.92 6.11 32.80
C PRO A 271 1.48 5.66 33.12
N ALA A 272 1.11 5.65 34.39
CA ALA A 272 -0.23 5.26 34.83
C ALA A 272 -1.34 6.21 34.27
N ASP A 273 -0.99 7.44 33.99
CA ASP A 273 -1.82 8.50 33.40
C ASP A 273 -1.63 8.62 31.88
N ALA A 274 -1.11 7.60 31.22
CA ALA A 274 -0.93 7.59 29.78
C ALA A 274 -2.24 7.92 29.05
N LYS A 275 -2.14 8.85 28.08
CA LYS A 275 -3.28 9.29 27.28
C LYS A 275 -3.75 8.14 26.40
N LEU A 276 -5.05 7.84 26.46
CA LEU A 276 -5.67 6.78 25.65
C LEU A 276 -6.19 7.36 24.34
N TRP A 277 -6.10 6.57 23.29
CA TRP A 277 -6.72 6.88 22.01
C TRP A 277 -8.21 6.54 22.01
N SER A 278 -9.01 7.45 21.48
CA SER A 278 -10.42 7.20 21.16
C SER A 278 -10.84 8.05 19.96
N PRO A 279 -12.00 7.79 19.33
CA PRO A 279 -12.53 8.65 18.27
C PRO A 279 -12.62 10.14 18.64
N ASP A 280 -12.94 10.45 19.90
CA ASP A 280 -13.07 11.81 20.38
C ASP A 280 -11.75 12.43 20.87
N SER A 281 -10.73 11.59 21.09
CA SER A 281 -9.40 12.01 21.53
C SER A 281 -8.33 11.10 20.87
N PRO A 282 -8.04 11.30 19.58
CA PRO A 282 -7.16 10.40 18.81
C PRO A 282 -5.67 10.67 19.09
N PHE A 283 -5.26 10.45 20.32
CA PHE A 283 -3.90 10.75 20.74
C PHE A 283 -2.90 9.68 20.31
N LEU A 284 -1.84 10.10 19.60
CA LEU A 284 -0.76 9.26 19.13
C LEU A 284 0.56 9.69 19.74
N TYR A 285 1.26 8.77 20.39
CA TYR A 285 2.65 8.97 20.79
C TYR A 285 3.58 8.77 19.61
N GLN A 286 4.59 9.64 19.42
CA GLN A 286 5.68 9.37 18.49
C GLN A 286 6.57 8.27 19.07
N MET A 287 7.14 7.47 18.19
CA MET A 287 8.01 6.36 18.57
C MET A 287 9.26 6.34 17.68
N GLU A 288 10.42 6.14 18.31
CA GLU A 288 11.68 5.86 17.62
C GLU A 288 12.14 4.46 17.98
N VAL A 289 12.49 3.67 16.95
CA VAL A 289 13.03 2.32 17.10
C VAL A 289 14.44 2.30 16.54
N SER A 290 15.40 1.91 17.37
CA SER A 290 16.83 1.89 17.06
C SER A 290 17.39 0.48 17.13
N LEU A 291 18.18 0.10 16.15
CA LEU A 291 19.02 -1.10 16.13
C LEU A 291 20.47 -0.71 16.44
N ILE A 292 21.04 -1.31 17.47
CA ILE A 292 22.38 -1.03 17.97
C ILE A 292 23.20 -2.30 17.85
N SER A 293 24.26 -2.27 17.07
CA SER A 293 25.22 -3.37 16.87
C SER A 293 26.61 -2.93 17.34
N ALA A 294 27.28 -3.77 18.12
CA ALA A 294 28.60 -3.47 18.71
C ALA A 294 28.69 -2.08 19.40
N GLY A 295 27.60 -1.67 20.06
CA GLY A 295 27.50 -0.38 20.74
C GLY A 295 27.29 0.84 19.85
N LYS A 296 27.11 0.66 18.54
CA LYS A 296 26.85 1.74 17.56
C LYS A 296 25.44 1.66 17.02
N LEU A 297 24.78 2.81 16.86
CA LEU A 297 23.53 2.91 16.13
C LEU A 297 23.78 2.54 14.65
N VAL A 298 23.12 1.49 14.16
CA VAL A 298 23.27 1.02 12.79
C VAL A 298 22.05 1.28 11.92
N ASP A 299 20.84 1.29 12.53
CA ASP A 299 19.61 1.66 11.84
C ASP A 299 18.60 2.27 12.81
N GLN A 300 17.75 3.16 12.31
CA GLN A 300 16.70 3.81 13.07
C GLN A 300 15.51 4.12 12.18
N ILE A 301 14.32 3.88 12.70
CA ILE A 301 13.06 4.26 12.08
C ILE A 301 12.23 5.13 13.02
N LYS A 302 11.36 5.95 12.44
CA LYS A 302 10.30 6.66 13.15
C LYS A 302 8.98 5.95 12.95
N SER A 303 8.13 6.02 13.96
CA SER A 303 6.81 5.43 13.98
C SER A 303 5.91 6.20 14.94
N TYR A 304 4.72 5.67 15.16
CA TYR A 304 3.82 6.12 16.23
C TYR A 304 3.12 4.93 16.87
N VAL A 305 2.54 5.15 18.04
CA VAL A 305 1.76 4.16 18.76
C VAL A 305 0.70 4.84 19.61
N ALA A 306 -0.40 4.16 19.87
CA ALA A 306 -1.41 4.64 20.80
C ALA A 306 -1.71 3.61 21.90
N MET A 307 -2.09 4.09 23.07
CA MET A 307 -2.63 3.26 24.15
C MET A 307 -4.13 3.10 23.94
N ARG A 308 -4.57 1.90 23.60
CA ARG A 308 -6.00 1.57 23.40
C ARG A 308 -6.26 0.08 23.59
N LYS A 309 -7.53 -0.26 23.87
CA LYS A 309 -7.99 -1.65 23.97
C LYS A 309 -9.38 -1.78 23.39
N TYR A 310 -9.55 -2.66 22.40
CA TYR A 310 -10.86 -3.13 21.95
C TYR A 310 -11.22 -4.41 22.70
N SER A 311 -12.44 -4.52 23.17
CA SER A 311 -12.95 -5.68 23.89
C SER A 311 -14.45 -5.87 23.70
N ILE A 312 -14.95 -7.01 24.11
CA ILE A 312 -16.37 -7.30 24.25
C ILE A 312 -16.66 -7.69 25.68
N LYS A 313 -17.79 -7.23 26.22
CA LYS A 313 -18.24 -7.56 27.56
C LYS A 313 -19.77 -7.67 27.61
N ARG A 314 -20.31 -8.52 28.46
CA ARG A 314 -21.73 -8.51 28.75
C ARG A 314 -22.03 -7.40 29.75
N ASP A 315 -23.07 -6.62 29.45
CA ASP A 315 -23.61 -5.62 30.38
C ASP A 315 -24.42 -6.28 31.52
N GLU A 316 -25.00 -5.49 32.42
CA GLU A 316 -25.81 -5.95 33.54
C GLU A 316 -27.10 -6.70 33.14
N HIS A 317 -27.53 -6.51 31.89
CA HIS A 317 -28.67 -7.22 31.29
C HIS A 317 -28.26 -8.46 30.51
N GLY A 318 -26.99 -8.84 30.51
CA GLY A 318 -26.43 -9.98 29.79
C GLY A 318 -26.22 -9.73 28.28
N ILE A 319 -26.42 -8.49 27.80
CA ILE A 319 -26.25 -8.12 26.39
C ILE A 319 -24.74 -7.91 26.10
N VAL A 320 -24.26 -8.51 25.01
CA VAL A 320 -22.88 -8.32 24.56
C VAL A 320 -22.70 -6.92 24.00
N ARG A 321 -21.73 -6.16 24.55
CA ARG A 321 -21.37 -4.81 24.14
C ARG A 321 -19.96 -4.78 23.58
N LEU A 322 -19.76 -3.97 22.55
CA LEU A 322 -18.43 -3.58 22.09
C LEU A 322 -17.87 -2.52 23.04
N GLN A 323 -16.62 -2.66 23.40
CA GLN A 323 -15.95 -1.73 24.30
C GLN A 323 -14.68 -1.15 23.65
N LEU A 324 -14.37 0.09 23.98
CA LEU A 324 -13.10 0.75 23.78
C LEU A 324 -12.58 1.24 25.13
N ASN A 325 -11.35 0.87 25.47
CA ASN A 325 -10.71 1.26 26.76
C ASN A 325 -11.56 0.90 27.98
N ASN A 326 -12.10 -0.32 27.97
CA ASN A 326 -12.99 -0.88 29.01
C ASN A 326 -14.31 -0.12 29.23
N LYS A 327 -14.73 0.73 28.26
CA LYS A 327 -16.01 1.45 28.27
C LYS A 327 -16.82 1.05 27.06
N ASP A 328 -18.14 0.89 27.24
CA ASP A 328 -19.05 0.59 26.15
C ASP A 328 -18.99 1.70 25.10
N LEU A 329 -18.89 1.31 23.83
CA LEU A 329 -18.90 2.22 22.70
C LEU A 329 -19.79 1.69 21.61
N PHE A 330 -20.84 2.46 21.28
CA PHE A 330 -21.65 2.20 20.10
C PHE A 330 -20.88 2.64 18.87
N GLN A 331 -20.50 1.68 18.03
CA GLN A 331 -19.78 1.93 16.78
C GLN A 331 -20.79 2.18 15.67
N PHE A 332 -20.72 3.35 15.06
CA PHE A 332 -21.70 3.84 14.11
C PHE A 332 -20.97 4.51 12.92
N GLY A 333 -21.24 4.03 11.69
CA GLY A 333 -20.58 4.55 10.51
C GLY A 333 -21.00 3.90 9.20
N PRO A 334 -20.53 4.44 8.08
CA PRO A 334 -20.82 3.97 6.74
C PRO A 334 -20.00 2.75 6.34
N LEU A 335 -20.47 2.07 5.30
CA LEU A 335 -19.70 1.14 4.50
C LEU A 335 -18.97 1.92 3.40
N ASP A 336 -17.67 1.71 3.26
CA ASP A 336 -16.82 2.35 2.27
C ASP A 336 -16.13 1.30 1.38
N GLN A 337 -16.28 1.42 0.07
CA GLN A 337 -15.71 0.52 -0.91
C GLN A 337 -14.41 1.04 -1.54
N GLY A 338 -14.08 2.31 -1.33
CA GLY A 338 -12.82 2.92 -1.74
C GLY A 338 -12.59 2.95 -3.26
N TRP A 339 -13.62 3.21 -4.07
CA TRP A 339 -13.53 3.30 -5.52
C TRP A 339 -13.61 4.74 -6.00
N TRP A 340 -12.66 5.11 -6.87
CA TRP A 340 -12.59 6.42 -7.52
C TRP A 340 -13.03 6.30 -8.98
N PRO A 341 -13.83 7.22 -9.52
CA PRO A 341 -14.29 7.13 -10.91
C PRO A 341 -13.14 7.28 -11.92
N ASP A 342 -12.08 7.96 -11.51
CA ASP A 342 -10.90 8.29 -12.32
C ASP A 342 -9.67 7.43 -12.05
N GLY A 343 -9.44 7.07 -10.77
CA GLY A 343 -8.28 6.29 -10.33
C GLY A 343 -8.57 4.84 -9.97
N LEU A 344 -9.84 4.41 -9.92
CA LEU A 344 -10.30 3.11 -9.45
C LEU A 344 -9.88 2.84 -7.98
N TYR A 345 -8.96 1.93 -7.72
CA TYR A 345 -8.45 1.70 -6.35
C TYR A 345 -7.54 2.81 -5.83
N THR A 346 -6.96 3.61 -6.73
CA THR A 346 -5.99 4.63 -6.38
C THR A 346 -6.65 6.01 -6.31
N ALA A 347 -6.64 6.64 -5.16
CA ALA A 347 -7.07 8.03 -5.02
C ALA A 347 -6.22 8.94 -5.91
N PRO A 348 -6.79 9.95 -6.59
CA PRO A 348 -6.06 10.85 -7.47
C PRO A 348 -4.92 11.61 -6.77
N THR A 349 -5.16 12.00 -5.52
CA THR A 349 -4.21 12.73 -4.66
C THR A 349 -4.32 12.25 -3.22
N ASP A 350 -3.34 12.57 -2.40
CA ASP A 350 -3.38 12.30 -0.97
C ASP A 350 -4.50 13.09 -0.26
N GLU A 351 -4.79 14.32 -0.72
CA GLU A 351 -5.95 15.09 -0.28
C GLU A 351 -7.28 14.34 -0.51
N ALA A 352 -7.42 13.72 -1.69
CA ALA A 352 -8.58 12.88 -2.00
C ALA A 352 -8.67 11.67 -1.07
N LEU A 353 -7.55 10.96 -0.84
CA LEU A 353 -7.50 9.81 0.05
C LEU A 353 -7.96 10.16 1.48
N ARG A 354 -7.61 11.33 1.95
CA ARG A 354 -7.94 11.82 3.28
C ARG A 354 -9.38 12.35 3.38
N TYR A 355 -9.90 12.89 2.29
CA TYR A 355 -11.21 13.57 2.26
C TYR A 355 -12.37 12.71 2.74
N ASP A 356 -12.47 11.46 2.31
CA ASP A 356 -13.57 10.58 2.68
C ASP A 356 -13.56 10.26 4.19
N ILE A 357 -12.37 10.16 4.80
CA ILE A 357 -12.19 9.96 6.24
C ILE A 357 -12.67 11.22 6.99
N GLU A 358 -12.22 12.40 6.56
CA GLU A 358 -12.62 13.67 7.16
C GLU A 358 -14.14 13.88 7.07
N LYS A 359 -14.73 13.62 5.89
CA LYS A 359 -16.19 13.75 5.72
C LYS A 359 -16.98 12.74 6.53
N THR A 360 -16.48 11.51 6.65
CA THR A 360 -17.08 10.52 7.55
C THR A 360 -17.12 11.05 8.99
N LYS A 361 -16.02 11.64 9.45
CA LYS A 361 -15.96 12.25 10.78
C LYS A 361 -16.85 13.47 10.92
N ASP A 362 -16.86 14.37 9.93
CA ASP A 362 -17.69 15.58 9.89
C ASP A 362 -19.19 15.26 9.99
N PHE A 363 -19.65 14.14 9.44
CA PHE A 363 -21.02 13.66 9.58
C PHE A 363 -21.35 13.05 10.95
N GLY A 364 -20.39 13.04 11.88
CA GLY A 364 -20.59 12.56 13.25
C GLY A 364 -20.41 11.05 13.43
N PHE A 365 -19.88 10.34 12.46
CA PHE A 365 -19.57 8.94 12.57
C PHE A 365 -18.27 8.72 13.38
N ASN A 366 -18.19 7.57 14.08
CA ASN A 366 -17.00 7.17 14.83
C ASN A 366 -16.30 5.94 14.27
N MET A 367 -16.87 5.32 13.23
CA MET A 367 -16.29 4.15 12.56
C MET A 367 -16.57 4.20 11.05
N ILE A 368 -15.84 3.38 10.32
CA ILE A 368 -16.02 3.10 8.90
C ILE A 368 -15.74 1.62 8.64
N ARG A 369 -16.60 0.95 7.89
CA ARG A 369 -16.33 -0.42 7.42
C ARG A 369 -15.66 -0.33 6.05
N LYS A 370 -14.37 -0.67 5.97
CA LYS A 370 -13.65 -0.81 4.71
C LYS A 370 -14.04 -2.14 4.08
N HIS A 371 -14.93 -2.04 3.09
CA HIS A 371 -15.60 -3.19 2.50
C HIS A 371 -14.78 -3.80 1.37
N ILE A 372 -14.31 -5.02 1.61
CA ILE A 372 -13.60 -5.93 0.68
C ILE A 372 -12.52 -5.27 -0.18
N LYS A 373 -11.81 -4.30 0.40
CA LYS A 373 -10.61 -3.65 -0.14
C LYS A 373 -9.62 -3.38 0.99
N VAL A 374 -8.33 -3.42 0.70
CA VAL A 374 -7.27 -2.94 1.60
C VAL A 374 -6.72 -1.65 1.03
N GLU A 375 -6.71 -0.59 1.83
CA GLU A 375 -6.24 0.74 1.40
C GLU A 375 -4.71 0.88 1.50
N PRO A 376 -4.13 1.91 0.88
CA PRO A 376 -2.76 2.29 1.16
C PRO A 376 -2.54 2.59 2.65
N ALA A 377 -1.35 2.30 3.16
CA ALA A 377 -0.98 2.50 4.57
C ALA A 377 -1.31 3.90 5.12
N ARG A 378 -1.20 4.94 4.30
CA ARG A 378 -1.53 6.32 4.65
C ARG A 378 -3.00 6.50 5.04
N TRP A 379 -3.92 5.77 4.41
CA TRP A 379 -5.35 5.83 4.74
C TRP A 379 -5.61 5.41 6.20
N TYR A 380 -4.98 4.34 6.65
CA TYR A 380 -5.10 3.89 8.06
C TYR A 380 -4.43 4.86 9.02
N THR A 381 -3.30 5.45 8.63
CA THR A 381 -2.66 6.52 9.43
C THR A 381 -3.60 7.71 9.60
N TYR A 382 -4.34 8.11 8.58
CA TYR A 382 -5.34 9.17 8.69
C TYR A 382 -6.50 8.77 9.61
N CYS A 383 -6.98 7.53 9.55
CA CYS A 383 -7.96 7.04 10.50
C CYS A 383 -7.45 7.08 11.95
N ASP A 384 -6.19 6.72 12.18
CA ASP A 384 -5.53 6.84 13.48
C ASP A 384 -5.47 8.27 13.99
N GLN A 385 -5.11 9.22 13.12
CA GLN A 385 -4.93 10.64 13.43
C GLN A 385 -6.26 11.39 13.63
N ILE A 386 -7.28 11.05 12.83
CA ILE A 386 -8.60 11.72 12.85
C ILE A 386 -9.52 11.11 13.89
N GLY A 387 -9.24 9.88 14.32
CA GLY A 387 -10.05 9.16 15.29
C GLY A 387 -11.26 8.46 14.66
N LEU A 388 -11.02 7.58 13.72
CA LEU A 388 -12.06 6.79 13.08
C LEU A 388 -11.76 5.29 13.23
N ILE A 389 -12.65 4.54 13.86
CA ILE A 389 -12.52 3.08 14.01
C ILE A 389 -12.74 2.42 12.65
N VAL A 390 -11.91 1.44 12.32
CA VAL A 390 -12.02 0.70 11.07
C VAL A 390 -12.45 -0.75 11.32
N TRP A 391 -13.50 -1.18 10.65
CA TRP A 391 -13.82 -2.58 10.44
C TRP A 391 -13.22 -2.99 9.09
N GLN A 392 -12.21 -3.84 9.11
CA GLN A 392 -11.48 -4.25 7.92
C GLN A 392 -11.99 -5.58 7.39
N ASP A 393 -12.58 -5.56 6.20
CA ASP A 393 -12.95 -6.78 5.50
C ASP A 393 -11.75 -7.42 4.79
N MET A 394 -11.76 -8.75 4.71
CA MET A 394 -10.97 -9.48 3.73
C MET A 394 -11.59 -9.28 2.34
N PRO A 395 -10.81 -8.94 1.30
CA PRO A 395 -11.30 -8.96 -0.07
C PRO A 395 -11.85 -10.34 -0.46
N SER A 396 -13.09 -10.39 -0.94
CA SER A 396 -13.71 -11.63 -1.41
C SER A 396 -13.02 -12.13 -2.68
N GLY A 397 -13.04 -13.43 -2.88
CA GLY A 397 -12.44 -14.07 -4.05
C GLY A 397 -13.21 -15.30 -4.51
N ASP A 398 -12.67 -16.02 -5.51
CA ASP A 398 -13.21 -17.23 -6.08
C ASP A 398 -14.60 -17.04 -6.74
N LYS A 399 -15.25 -18.12 -7.09
CA LYS A 399 -16.58 -18.12 -7.69
C LYS A 399 -17.65 -17.76 -6.67
N SER A 400 -18.63 -16.99 -7.09
CA SER A 400 -19.84 -16.78 -6.30
C SER A 400 -20.52 -18.11 -6.02
N PRO A 401 -21.05 -18.34 -4.80
CA PRO A 401 -21.81 -19.56 -4.52
C PRO A 401 -23.03 -19.60 -5.45
N GLU A 402 -23.25 -20.75 -6.08
CA GLU A 402 -24.51 -20.99 -6.78
C GLU A 402 -25.62 -21.13 -5.71
N TRP A 403 -26.58 -20.21 -5.77
CA TRP A 403 -27.76 -20.27 -4.93
C TRP A 403 -28.69 -21.36 -5.45
N GLN A 404 -28.35 -22.60 -5.14
CA GLN A 404 -29.27 -23.71 -5.35
C GLN A 404 -30.20 -23.78 -4.16
N ASN A 405 -31.50 -23.82 -4.37
CA ASN A 405 -32.64 -24.07 -3.46
C ASN A 405 -32.25 -24.51 -2.02
N ARG A 406 -31.44 -23.73 -1.34
CA ARG A 406 -30.92 -24.04 -0.01
C ARG A 406 -31.98 -23.65 1.00
N LYS A 407 -32.47 -24.61 1.74
CA LYS A 407 -33.13 -24.31 3.00
C LYS A 407 -32.11 -23.80 3.98
N TYR A 408 -32.37 -22.70 4.63
CA TYR A 408 -31.58 -22.17 5.72
C TYR A 408 -31.24 -23.31 6.70
N PHE A 409 -29.92 -23.52 6.99
CA PHE A 409 -29.39 -24.55 7.89
C PHE A 409 -29.35 -26.02 7.41
N GLU A 410 -29.56 -26.33 6.16
CA GLU A 410 -29.34 -27.70 5.64
C GLU A 410 -27.88 -27.88 5.10
N GLY A 411 -26.88 -27.59 5.90
CA GLY A 411 -25.54 -28.20 5.91
C GLY A 411 -24.70 -28.36 4.63
N THR A 412 -25.09 -27.76 3.48
CA THR A 412 -24.28 -27.82 2.26
C THR A 412 -23.59 -26.47 2.05
N GLU A 413 -22.42 -26.30 2.67
CA GLU A 413 -21.53 -25.21 2.37
C GLU A 413 -20.86 -25.41 1.01
N LEU A 414 -20.51 -24.31 0.34
CA LEU A 414 -19.72 -24.36 -0.88
C LEU A 414 -18.31 -24.84 -0.56
N THR A 415 -17.94 -26.01 -1.11
CA THR A 415 -16.58 -26.51 -1.00
C THR A 415 -15.70 -25.78 -2.02
N ARG A 416 -14.65 -25.13 -1.55
CA ARG A 416 -13.63 -24.51 -2.38
C ARG A 416 -12.46 -25.44 -2.59
N SER A 417 -11.63 -25.21 -3.62
CA SER A 417 -10.41 -25.99 -3.84
C SER A 417 -9.38 -25.72 -2.73
N ALA A 418 -8.50 -26.68 -2.47
CA ALA A 418 -7.41 -26.51 -1.51
C ALA A 418 -6.50 -25.32 -1.89
N GLU A 419 -6.28 -25.09 -3.18
CA GLU A 419 -5.50 -23.96 -3.70
C GLU A 419 -6.18 -22.61 -3.42
N SER A 420 -7.50 -22.52 -3.58
CA SER A 420 -8.29 -21.35 -3.21
C SER A 420 -8.22 -21.07 -1.71
N GLU A 421 -8.32 -22.11 -0.88
CA GLU A 421 -8.22 -21.99 0.57
C GLU A 421 -6.82 -21.53 1.00
N GLU A 422 -5.76 -22.10 0.45
CA GLU A 422 -4.37 -21.74 0.75
C GLU A 422 -4.08 -20.28 0.37
N THR A 423 -4.48 -19.87 -0.84
CA THR A 423 -4.32 -18.51 -1.32
C THR A 423 -5.06 -17.51 -0.41
N TYR A 424 -6.31 -17.80 -0.07
CA TYR A 424 -7.10 -16.97 0.83
C TYR A 424 -6.45 -16.84 2.21
N ARG A 425 -5.99 -17.95 2.80
CA ARG A 425 -5.32 -17.97 4.11
C ARG A 425 -4.00 -17.20 4.08
N LYS A 426 -3.22 -17.34 2.99
CA LYS A 426 -1.97 -16.61 2.79
C LYS A 426 -2.24 -15.11 2.77
N GLU A 427 -3.07 -14.65 1.84
CA GLU A 427 -3.35 -13.23 1.67
C GLU A 427 -4.02 -12.61 2.91
N TRP A 428 -4.92 -13.35 3.59
CA TRP A 428 -5.53 -12.86 4.84
C TRP A 428 -4.50 -12.69 5.97
N LYS A 429 -3.56 -13.60 6.12
CA LYS A 429 -2.47 -13.47 7.10
C LYS A 429 -1.59 -12.26 6.77
N GLU A 430 -1.31 -12.02 5.51
CA GLU A 430 -0.53 -10.87 5.05
C GLU A 430 -1.26 -9.54 5.32
N VAL A 431 -2.56 -9.47 5.04
CA VAL A 431 -3.40 -8.29 5.36
C VAL A 431 -3.38 -8.01 6.87
N ILE A 432 -3.62 -9.03 7.71
CA ILE A 432 -3.54 -8.85 9.15
C ILE A 432 -2.13 -8.42 9.58
N ALA A 433 -1.09 -9.01 9.02
CA ALA A 433 0.29 -8.70 9.39
C ALA A 433 0.67 -7.25 9.06
N CYS A 434 0.32 -6.74 7.87
CA CYS A 434 0.66 -5.37 7.46
C CYS A 434 -0.17 -4.31 8.17
N LEU A 435 -1.39 -4.64 8.61
CA LEU A 435 -2.29 -3.69 9.28
C LEU A 435 -2.30 -3.81 10.82
N TYR A 436 -1.63 -4.79 11.39
CA TYR A 436 -1.69 -5.13 12.82
C TYR A 436 -1.42 -3.95 13.76
N SER A 437 -0.49 -3.09 13.41
CA SER A 437 -0.03 -1.99 14.27
C SER A 437 -0.89 -0.73 14.19
N TYR A 438 -1.85 -0.66 13.24
CA TYR A 438 -2.73 0.51 13.13
C TYR A 438 -3.74 0.52 14.27
N THR A 439 -3.81 1.66 14.93
CA THR A 439 -4.65 1.89 16.13
C THR A 439 -6.14 1.79 15.81
N CYS A 440 -6.53 2.28 14.64
CA CYS A 440 -7.92 2.35 14.20
C CYS A 440 -8.57 0.98 13.95
N ILE A 441 -7.78 -0.08 13.66
CA ILE A 441 -8.34 -1.40 13.39
C ILE A 441 -9.03 -1.94 14.64
N GLY A 442 -10.37 -1.90 14.64
CA GLY A 442 -11.22 -2.36 15.74
C GLY A 442 -11.81 -3.75 15.53
N THR A 443 -12.01 -4.14 14.27
CA THR A 443 -12.63 -5.42 13.93
C THR A 443 -12.07 -5.96 12.62
N TRP A 444 -11.84 -7.26 12.58
CA TRP A 444 -11.52 -8.02 11.39
C TRP A 444 -12.76 -8.74 10.89
N VAL A 445 -13.09 -8.59 9.61
CA VAL A 445 -14.25 -9.21 8.97
C VAL A 445 -13.77 -10.18 7.90
N PRO A 446 -13.64 -11.48 8.23
CA PRO A 446 -13.03 -12.47 7.32
C PRO A 446 -13.91 -12.81 6.12
N PHE A 447 -15.24 -12.63 6.25
CA PHE A 447 -16.23 -12.92 5.20
C PHE A 447 -17.28 -11.83 5.14
N ASN A 448 -17.76 -11.58 3.92
CA ASN A 448 -18.90 -10.69 3.67
C ASN A 448 -20.16 -11.50 3.42
#